data_432f774fba114704d146f7d22a27abb3
#
_entry.id   432f774fba114704d146f7d22a27abb3
#
_cell.length_a   1.000
_cell.length_b   1.000
_cell.length_c   1.000
_cell.angle_alpha   90.00
_cell.angle_beta   90.00
_cell.angle_gamma   90.00
#
_symmetry.space_group_name_H-M   'P 1'
#
loop_
_entity.id
_entity.type
_entity.pdbx_description
1 polymer ?
#
loop_
_entity_poly.entity_id
_entity_poly.type
_entity_poly.pdbx_seq_one_letter_code
_entity_poly.pdbx_strand_id
1 'polypeptide(L)'
;MSVERLSLAQLNAMDRPDFVSQVGWAYEHSAWVAEGAWEDRPFRTIDDLYTAMERVVRSATPQKQLALIQAHPDLAGRLRSMSELTVASRREQAGAGLDQLTATEAEQMARHNERYREQFGFPFILCARLNNAESIREALEKRLENSRAQEIDVALGEISKIGRWRLADAIS
;
A
#
# COMPACT_ATOMS: atom_id res chain seq x y z
N MET A 1 5.27 -25.91 -5.48
CA MET A 1 6.61 -25.40 -5.13
C MET A 1 6.43 -24.35 -4.06
N SER A 2 6.92 -24.62 -2.85
CA SER A 2 6.99 -23.59 -1.82
C SER A 2 7.97 -22.53 -2.30
N VAL A 3 7.50 -21.31 -2.49
CA VAL A 3 8.42 -20.16 -2.64
C VAL A 3 9.14 -20.08 -1.30
N GLU A 4 10.43 -20.33 -1.33
CA GLU A 4 11.28 -20.28 -0.13
C GLU A 4 11.25 -18.83 0.36
N ARG A 5 10.69 -18.62 1.56
CA ARG A 5 10.63 -17.30 2.17
C ARG A 5 12.04 -16.85 2.54
N LEU A 6 12.32 -15.60 2.28
CA LEU A 6 13.60 -15.00 2.65
C LEU A 6 13.67 -14.87 4.19
N SER A 7 14.75 -15.37 4.78
CA SER A 7 14.94 -15.20 6.22
C SER A 7 15.45 -13.79 6.54
N LEU A 8 15.12 -13.31 7.74
CA LEU A 8 15.58 -12.01 8.21
C LEU A 8 17.12 -11.93 8.27
N ALA A 9 17.79 -13.06 8.60
CA ALA A 9 19.24 -13.14 8.62
C ALA A 9 19.84 -12.94 7.21
N GLN A 10 19.26 -13.58 6.19
CA GLN A 10 19.67 -13.36 4.80
C GLN A 10 19.47 -11.90 4.38
N LEU A 11 18.33 -11.31 4.72
CA LEU A 11 18.03 -9.91 4.43
C LEU A 11 19.05 -8.95 5.06
N ASN A 12 19.42 -9.20 6.33
CA ASN A 12 20.42 -8.41 7.05
C ASN A 12 21.82 -8.49 6.43
N ALA A 13 22.15 -9.60 5.78
CA ALA A 13 23.46 -9.83 5.16
C ALA A 13 23.60 -9.25 3.74
N MET A 14 22.49 -8.79 3.13
CA MET A 14 22.48 -8.26 1.77
C MET A 14 23.17 -6.90 1.68
N ASP A 15 23.76 -6.63 0.54
CA ASP A 15 24.12 -5.26 0.20
C ASP A 15 22.87 -4.42 -0.12
N ARG A 16 23.07 -3.12 -0.31
CA ARG A 16 21.93 -2.19 -0.50
C ARG A 16 21.13 -2.49 -1.77
N PRO A 17 21.73 -2.72 -2.94
CA PRO A 17 20.99 -3.05 -4.15
C PRO A 17 20.13 -4.32 -4.00
N ASP A 18 20.70 -5.37 -3.43
CA ASP A 18 20.01 -6.64 -3.23
C ASP A 18 18.86 -6.49 -2.21
N PHE A 19 19.11 -5.80 -1.09
CA PHE A 19 18.08 -5.50 -0.11
C PHE A 19 16.90 -4.73 -0.74
N VAL A 20 17.18 -3.66 -1.49
CA VAL A 20 16.13 -2.86 -2.16
C VAL A 20 15.36 -3.69 -3.17
N SER A 21 16.04 -4.55 -3.92
CA SER A 21 15.37 -5.48 -4.85
C SER A 21 14.42 -6.44 -4.15
N GLN A 22 14.79 -6.91 -2.95
CA GLN A 22 13.99 -7.89 -2.20
C GLN A 22 12.78 -7.29 -1.48
N VAL A 23 12.85 -6.05 -1.00
CA VAL A 23 11.79 -5.47 -0.17
C VAL A 23 11.21 -4.15 -0.71
N GLY A 24 11.84 -3.51 -1.68
CA GLY A 24 11.41 -2.21 -2.22
C GLY A 24 10.05 -2.23 -2.91
N TRP A 25 9.64 -3.38 -3.43
CA TRP A 25 8.33 -3.57 -4.06
C TRP A 25 7.15 -3.50 -3.10
N ALA A 26 7.38 -3.57 -1.78
CA ALA A 26 6.33 -3.45 -0.78
C ALA A 26 5.64 -2.08 -0.79
N TYR A 27 6.35 -1.05 -1.26
CA TYR A 27 5.83 0.31 -1.45
C TYR A 27 5.81 0.66 -2.94
N GLU A 28 4.63 0.85 -3.51
CA GLU A 28 4.42 1.05 -4.95
C GLU A 28 5.36 2.11 -5.54
N HIS A 29 6.19 1.69 -6.50
CA HIS A 29 7.12 2.56 -7.23
C HIS A 29 7.97 3.49 -6.35
N SER A 30 8.25 3.09 -5.10
CA SER A 30 8.88 3.94 -4.10
C SER A 30 10.05 3.22 -3.40
N ALA A 31 11.01 2.74 -4.19
CA ALA A 31 12.20 2.02 -3.71
C ALA A 31 13.00 2.81 -2.66
N TRP A 32 12.90 4.14 -2.65
CA TRP A 32 13.56 5.02 -1.69
C TRP A 32 13.17 4.71 -0.22
N VAL A 33 12.01 4.08 0.01
CA VAL A 33 11.60 3.65 1.35
C VAL A 33 12.52 2.53 1.84
N ALA A 34 12.76 1.52 1.02
CA ALA A 34 13.70 0.44 1.32
C ALA A 34 15.16 0.95 1.40
N GLU A 35 15.55 1.86 0.51
CA GLU A 35 16.87 2.49 0.54
C GLU A 35 17.15 3.19 1.87
N GLY A 36 16.18 3.92 2.40
CA GLY A 36 16.29 4.58 3.70
C GLY A 36 16.30 3.61 4.87
N ALA A 37 15.49 2.56 4.83
CA ALA A 37 15.43 1.55 5.88
C ALA A 37 16.70 0.69 5.95
N TRP A 38 17.44 0.54 4.84
CA TRP A 38 18.69 -0.24 4.80
C TRP A 38 19.73 0.23 5.82
N GLU A 39 19.75 1.50 6.14
CA GLU A 39 20.69 2.10 7.11
C GLU A 39 20.42 1.65 8.56
N ASP A 40 19.22 1.16 8.86
CA ASP A 40 18.83 0.74 10.22
C ASP A 40 19.16 -0.71 10.57
N ARG A 41 19.81 -1.42 9.63
CA ARG A 41 20.22 -2.82 9.87
C ARG A 41 21.29 -2.93 10.97
N PRO A 42 21.39 -4.05 11.66
CA PRO A 42 20.58 -5.27 11.47
C PRO A 42 19.21 -5.19 12.17
N PHE A 43 18.17 -5.72 11.51
CA PHE A 43 16.85 -5.90 12.10
C PHE A 43 16.84 -7.17 12.97
N ARG A 44 16.30 -7.07 14.17
CA ARG A 44 16.16 -8.21 15.10
C ARG A 44 14.85 -8.96 14.84
N THR A 45 13.83 -8.24 14.42
CA THR A 45 12.50 -8.75 14.11
C THR A 45 12.00 -8.17 12.80
N ILE A 46 10.97 -8.80 12.23
CA ILE A 46 10.29 -8.24 11.05
C ILE A 46 9.62 -6.91 11.42
N ASP A 47 9.15 -6.76 12.65
CA ASP A 47 8.55 -5.50 13.13
C ASP A 47 9.57 -4.34 13.15
N ASP A 48 10.86 -4.62 13.40
CA ASP A 48 11.92 -3.61 13.28
C ASP A 48 12.04 -3.10 11.83
N LEU A 49 11.96 -4.00 10.85
CA LEU A 49 11.98 -3.64 9.43
C LEU A 49 10.76 -2.77 9.07
N TYR A 50 9.56 -3.16 9.51
CA TYR A 50 8.35 -2.39 9.26
C TYR A 50 8.43 -1.00 9.86
N THR A 51 8.90 -0.91 11.11
CA THR A 51 9.07 0.36 11.82
C THR A 51 10.09 1.25 11.12
N ALA A 52 11.20 0.69 10.64
CA ALA A 52 12.20 1.42 9.89
C ALA A 52 11.62 2.00 8.60
N MET A 53 10.89 1.20 7.83
CA MET A 53 10.25 1.66 6.59
C MET A 53 9.19 2.73 6.85
N GLU A 54 8.32 2.55 7.85
CA GLU A 54 7.33 3.54 8.22
C GLU A 54 7.99 4.86 8.67
N ARG A 55 9.06 4.78 9.44
CA ARG A 55 9.84 5.96 9.86
C ARG A 55 10.39 6.72 8.65
N VAL A 56 10.92 6.03 7.66
CA VAL A 56 11.40 6.65 6.41
C VAL A 56 10.27 7.41 5.71
N VAL A 57 9.10 6.81 5.60
CA VAL A 57 7.92 7.44 5.00
C VAL A 57 7.46 8.66 5.80
N ARG A 58 7.36 8.55 7.13
CA ARG A 58 6.91 9.63 8.01
C ARG A 58 7.89 10.80 8.07
N SER A 59 9.19 10.53 7.91
CA SER A 59 10.26 11.55 7.91
C SER A 59 10.48 12.18 6.54
N ALA A 60 9.85 11.67 5.50
CA ALA A 60 10.01 12.18 4.14
C ALA A 60 9.36 13.57 3.98
N THR A 61 9.82 14.31 2.98
CA THR A 61 9.20 15.59 2.64
C THR A 61 7.73 15.40 2.21
N PRO A 62 6.87 16.42 2.41
CA PRO A 62 5.48 16.37 1.95
C PRO A 62 5.34 16.00 0.46
N GLN A 63 6.28 16.43 -0.38
CA GLN A 63 6.30 16.11 -1.80
C GLN A 63 6.55 14.62 -2.05
N LYS A 64 7.49 14.00 -1.32
CA LYS A 64 7.76 12.57 -1.41
C LYS A 64 6.59 11.74 -0.86
N GLN A 65 5.99 12.17 0.24
CA GLN A 65 4.81 11.53 0.80
C GLN A 65 3.63 11.56 -0.18
N LEU A 66 3.38 12.71 -0.80
CA LEU A 66 2.32 12.84 -1.80
C LEU A 66 2.61 11.99 -3.04
N ALA A 67 3.85 11.96 -3.52
CA ALA A 67 4.25 11.12 -4.64
C ALA A 67 4.06 9.62 -4.35
N LEU A 68 4.35 9.18 -3.12
CA LEU A 68 4.09 7.81 -2.68
C LEU A 68 2.59 7.49 -2.71
N ILE A 69 1.74 8.38 -2.20
CA ILE A 69 0.29 8.21 -2.24
C ILE A 69 -0.20 8.14 -3.69
N GLN A 70 0.27 9.03 -4.56
CA GLN A 70 -0.12 9.08 -5.97
C GLN A 70 0.36 7.87 -6.79
N ALA A 71 1.43 7.21 -6.35
CA ALA A 71 1.95 6.00 -7.00
C ALA A 71 1.08 4.76 -6.74
N HIS A 72 0.26 4.76 -5.68
CA HIS A 72 -0.62 3.65 -5.38
C HIS A 72 -1.83 3.63 -6.32
N PRO A 73 -2.28 2.42 -6.75
CA PRO A 73 -3.48 2.30 -7.56
C PRO A 73 -4.72 2.61 -6.72
N ASP A 74 -5.74 3.17 -7.37
CA ASP A 74 -7.05 3.34 -6.76
C ASP A 74 -7.65 2.01 -6.36
N LEU A 75 -8.03 1.85 -5.11
CA LEU A 75 -8.65 0.63 -4.63
C LEU A 75 -9.99 0.34 -5.32
N ALA A 76 -10.81 1.36 -5.51
CA ALA A 76 -12.17 1.23 -6.01
C ALA A 76 -12.36 1.79 -7.44
N GLY A 77 -11.38 2.47 -7.98
CA GLY A 77 -11.54 3.26 -9.21
C GLY A 77 -11.27 2.52 -10.50
N ARG A 78 -10.75 1.30 -10.40
CA ARG A 78 -10.20 0.66 -11.59
C ARG A 78 -10.71 -0.72 -11.87
N LEU A 79 -12.00 -0.77 -12.01
CA LEU A 79 -12.58 -1.75 -12.91
C LEU A 79 -12.15 -1.52 -14.36
N ARG A 80 -11.37 -0.46 -14.64
CA ARG A 80 -10.99 -0.09 -16.01
C ARG A 80 -9.86 -0.91 -16.61
N SER A 81 -8.87 -1.29 -15.85
CA SER A 81 -7.76 -2.06 -16.41
C SER A 81 -6.97 -2.75 -15.31
N MET A 82 -7.26 -4.02 -15.11
CA MET A 82 -6.45 -4.90 -14.26
C MET A 82 -5.00 -5.02 -14.76
N SER A 83 -4.73 -4.62 -15.99
CA SER A 83 -3.38 -4.66 -16.57
C SER A 83 -2.44 -3.57 -16.02
N GLU A 84 -2.98 -2.48 -15.50
CA GLU A 84 -2.19 -1.38 -14.91
C GLU A 84 -1.81 -1.62 -13.45
N LEU A 85 -2.42 -2.62 -12.81
CA LEU A 85 -2.11 -2.97 -11.42
C LEU A 85 -0.89 -3.87 -11.34
N THR A 86 -0.09 -3.70 -10.28
CA THR A 86 0.92 -4.69 -9.92
C THR A 86 0.27 -6.03 -9.59
N VAL A 87 1.03 -7.11 -9.66
CA VAL A 87 0.53 -8.46 -9.30
C VAL A 87 0.03 -8.49 -7.85
N ALA A 88 0.73 -7.83 -6.94
CA ALA A 88 0.33 -7.73 -5.54
C ALA A 88 -1.00 -6.97 -5.38
N SER A 89 -1.14 -5.81 -6.01
CA SER A 89 -2.37 -5.00 -5.93
C SER A 89 -3.58 -5.70 -6.53
N ARG A 90 -3.42 -6.44 -7.65
CA ARG A 90 -4.51 -7.26 -8.22
C ARG A 90 -4.99 -8.33 -7.27
N ARG A 91 -4.05 -9.04 -6.64
CA ARG A 91 -4.36 -10.10 -5.66
C ARG A 91 -5.09 -9.55 -4.43
N GLU A 92 -4.64 -8.41 -3.92
CA GLU A 92 -5.24 -7.76 -2.77
C GLU A 92 -6.67 -7.30 -3.04
N GLN A 93 -6.95 -6.70 -4.20
CA GLN A 93 -8.29 -6.24 -4.59
C GLN A 93 -9.25 -7.41 -4.84
N ALA A 94 -8.81 -8.47 -5.51
CA ALA A 94 -9.60 -9.69 -5.69
C ALA A 94 -9.92 -10.37 -4.34
N GLY A 95 -8.95 -10.41 -3.43
CA GLY A 95 -9.13 -10.95 -2.08
C GLY A 95 -10.16 -10.18 -1.24
N ALA A 96 -10.39 -8.89 -1.53
CA ALA A 96 -11.43 -8.08 -0.89
C ALA A 96 -12.82 -8.23 -1.54
N GLY A 97 -12.96 -9.04 -2.59
CA GLY A 97 -14.22 -9.28 -3.29
C GLY A 97 -14.63 -8.17 -4.25
N LEU A 98 -13.73 -7.28 -4.61
CA LEU A 98 -14.02 -6.17 -5.54
C LEU A 98 -14.26 -6.62 -6.98
N ASP A 99 -13.84 -7.82 -7.33
CA ASP A 99 -14.09 -8.47 -8.61
C ASP A 99 -15.49 -9.12 -8.70
N GLN A 100 -16.22 -9.20 -7.58
CA GLN A 100 -17.53 -9.83 -7.46
C GLN A 100 -18.69 -8.84 -7.25
N LEU A 101 -18.41 -7.54 -7.37
CA LEU A 101 -19.44 -6.50 -7.24
C LEU A 101 -20.47 -6.62 -8.37
N THR A 102 -21.74 -6.34 -8.04
CA THR A 102 -22.77 -6.11 -9.05
C THR A 102 -22.45 -4.85 -9.85
N ALA A 103 -23.01 -4.73 -11.05
CA ALA A 103 -22.81 -3.54 -11.89
C ALA A 103 -23.22 -2.24 -11.16
N THR A 104 -24.28 -2.26 -10.38
CA THR A 104 -24.75 -1.10 -9.61
C THR A 104 -23.79 -0.75 -8.47
N GLU A 105 -23.33 -1.74 -7.72
CA GLU A 105 -22.34 -1.53 -6.63
C GLU A 105 -21.02 -1.01 -7.17
N ALA A 106 -20.54 -1.58 -8.28
CA ALA A 106 -19.32 -1.13 -8.95
C ALA A 106 -19.43 0.32 -9.42
N GLU A 107 -20.58 0.71 -9.97
CA GLU A 107 -20.84 2.07 -10.44
C GLU A 107 -20.91 3.08 -9.28
N GLN A 108 -21.57 2.71 -8.18
CA GLN A 108 -21.62 3.56 -6.96
C GLN A 108 -20.21 3.75 -6.37
N MET A 109 -19.46 2.68 -6.25
CA MET A 109 -18.08 2.74 -5.74
C MET A 109 -17.18 3.58 -6.64
N ALA A 110 -17.31 3.46 -7.95
CA ALA A 110 -16.58 4.27 -8.93
C ALA A 110 -16.91 5.77 -8.78
N ARG A 111 -18.18 6.13 -8.58
CA ARG A 111 -18.60 7.52 -8.36
C ARG A 111 -18.04 8.10 -7.05
N HIS A 112 -18.09 7.35 -5.96
CA HIS A 112 -17.51 7.80 -4.69
C HIS A 112 -15.99 7.95 -4.79
N ASN A 113 -15.33 7.04 -5.49
CA ASN A 113 -13.90 7.12 -5.71
C ASN A 113 -13.50 8.33 -6.57
N GLU A 114 -14.27 8.63 -7.63
CA GLU A 114 -14.05 9.84 -8.45
C GLU A 114 -14.21 11.10 -7.60
N ARG A 115 -15.29 11.21 -6.80
CA ARG A 115 -15.49 12.32 -5.87
C ARG A 115 -14.32 12.44 -4.88
N TYR A 116 -13.80 11.34 -4.37
CA TYR A 116 -12.65 11.34 -3.48
C TYR A 116 -11.40 11.94 -4.16
N ARG A 117 -11.13 11.52 -5.41
CA ARG A 117 -10.02 12.07 -6.19
C ARG A 117 -10.15 13.54 -6.50
N GLU A 118 -11.34 13.97 -6.86
CA GLU A 118 -11.65 15.39 -7.10
C GLU A 118 -11.41 16.23 -5.85
N GLN A 119 -11.86 15.73 -4.69
CA GLN A 119 -11.78 16.44 -3.43
C GLN A 119 -10.35 16.53 -2.87
N PHE A 120 -9.59 15.44 -2.94
CA PHE A 120 -8.29 15.34 -2.28
C PHE A 120 -7.09 15.41 -3.25
N GLY A 121 -7.27 15.14 -4.52
CA GLY A 121 -6.23 15.20 -5.54
C GLY A 121 -5.29 14.00 -5.55
N PHE A 122 -5.68 12.89 -4.91
CA PHE A 122 -4.93 11.63 -4.89
C PHE A 122 -5.88 10.42 -4.75
N PRO A 123 -5.41 9.19 -5.07
CA PRO A 123 -6.26 8.00 -5.00
C PRO A 123 -6.69 7.65 -3.57
N PHE A 124 -7.86 7.04 -3.44
CA PHE A 124 -8.33 6.42 -2.21
C PHE A 124 -7.53 5.15 -1.93
N ILE A 125 -6.86 5.09 -0.79
CA ILE A 125 -6.03 3.98 -0.37
C ILE A 125 -6.56 3.38 0.91
N LEU A 126 -6.74 2.07 0.91
CA LEU A 126 -7.16 1.27 2.07
C LEU A 126 -6.50 -0.11 1.95
N CYS A 127 -6.07 -0.69 3.06
CA CYS A 127 -5.54 -2.04 3.07
C CYS A 127 -6.66 -3.06 2.79
N ALA A 128 -6.78 -3.49 1.54
CA ALA A 128 -7.84 -4.39 1.09
C ALA A 128 -7.85 -5.72 1.85
N ARG A 129 -6.70 -6.21 2.26
CA ARG A 129 -6.54 -7.47 3.02
C ARG A 129 -7.29 -7.48 4.36
N LEU A 130 -7.47 -6.32 4.96
CA LEU A 130 -8.17 -6.15 6.25
C LEU A 130 -9.64 -5.78 6.09
N ASN A 131 -10.14 -5.73 4.85
CA ASN A 131 -11.46 -5.21 4.52
C ASN A 131 -12.19 -6.11 3.52
N ASN A 132 -13.49 -5.86 3.39
CA ASN A 132 -14.34 -6.42 2.35
C ASN A 132 -15.03 -5.29 1.57
N ALA A 133 -15.78 -5.61 0.53
CA ALA A 133 -16.43 -4.62 -0.32
C ALA A 133 -17.33 -3.66 0.46
N GLU A 134 -18.05 -4.12 1.47
CA GLU A 134 -18.94 -3.30 2.31
C GLU A 134 -18.14 -2.34 3.19
N SER A 135 -17.13 -2.82 3.93
CA SER A 135 -16.29 -1.97 4.77
C SER A 135 -15.47 -0.97 3.96
N ILE A 136 -15.07 -1.32 2.73
CA ILE A 136 -14.41 -0.39 1.80
C ILE A 136 -15.35 0.74 1.40
N ARG A 137 -16.59 0.43 1.05
CA ARG A 137 -17.62 1.43 0.70
C ARG A 137 -17.88 2.38 1.87
N GLU A 138 -18.08 1.85 3.07
CA GLU A 138 -18.31 2.64 4.28
C GLU A 138 -17.10 3.54 4.61
N ALA A 139 -15.89 3.01 4.50
CA ALA A 139 -14.68 3.78 4.70
C ALA A 139 -14.55 4.93 3.70
N LEU A 140 -14.85 4.67 2.42
CA LEU A 140 -14.80 5.67 1.36
C LEU A 140 -15.78 6.81 1.63
N GLU A 141 -17.03 6.49 2.00
CA GLU A 141 -18.06 7.49 2.36
C GLU A 141 -17.61 8.33 3.56
N LYS A 142 -17.16 7.68 4.63
CA LYS A 142 -16.73 8.35 5.87
C LYS A 142 -15.50 9.23 5.66
N ARG A 143 -14.52 8.77 4.88
CA ARG A 143 -13.27 9.50 4.66
C ARG A 143 -13.45 10.74 3.78
N LEU A 144 -14.52 10.84 3.00
CA LEU A 144 -14.91 12.05 2.29
C LEU A 144 -15.22 13.24 3.24
N GLU A 145 -15.51 12.97 4.51
CA GLU A 145 -15.76 13.99 5.53
C GLU A 145 -14.47 14.56 6.16
N ASN A 146 -13.33 13.91 5.95
CA ASN A 146 -12.05 14.34 6.50
C ASN A 146 -11.47 15.56 5.75
N SER A 147 -10.58 16.28 6.43
CA SER A 147 -9.74 17.27 5.77
C SER A 147 -8.66 16.59 4.90
N ARG A 148 -8.11 17.35 3.95
CA ARG A 148 -7.01 16.84 3.11
C ARG A 148 -5.79 16.41 3.94
N ALA A 149 -5.44 17.16 4.99
CA ALA A 149 -4.34 16.82 5.87
C ALA A 149 -4.58 15.50 6.63
N GLN A 150 -5.81 15.30 7.14
CA GLN A 150 -6.20 14.04 7.77
C GLN A 150 -6.11 12.88 6.77
N GLU A 151 -6.57 13.07 5.53
CA GLU A 151 -6.54 12.02 4.51
C GLU A 151 -5.11 11.67 4.06
N ILE A 152 -4.19 12.61 4.01
CA ILE A 152 -2.77 12.32 3.78
C ILE A 152 -2.23 11.41 4.89
N ASP A 153 -2.51 11.74 6.15
CA ASP A 153 -2.05 10.93 7.29
C ASP A 153 -2.66 9.52 7.28
N VAL A 154 -3.96 9.42 7.02
CA VAL A 154 -4.66 8.14 6.89
C VAL A 154 -4.12 7.32 5.73
N ALA A 155 -3.92 7.93 4.57
CA ALA A 155 -3.38 7.25 3.39
C ALA A 155 -1.98 6.68 3.65
N LEU A 156 -1.08 7.43 4.29
CA LEU A 156 0.25 6.94 4.66
C LEU A 156 0.17 5.76 5.65
N GLY A 157 -0.76 5.80 6.60
CA GLY A 157 -1.01 4.69 7.51
C GLY A 157 -1.51 3.43 6.80
N GLU A 158 -2.41 3.57 5.84
CA GLU A 158 -2.90 2.45 5.04
C GLU A 158 -1.80 1.87 4.13
N ILE A 159 -0.96 2.71 3.53
CA ILE A 159 0.21 2.27 2.77
C ILE A 159 1.17 1.44 3.63
N SER A 160 1.42 1.87 4.87
CA SER A 160 2.26 1.12 5.80
C SER A 160 1.67 -0.24 6.16
N LYS A 161 0.35 -0.34 6.35
CA LYS A 161 -0.33 -1.63 6.54
C LYS A 161 -0.18 -2.54 5.32
N ILE A 162 -0.37 -2.02 4.12
CA ILE A 162 -0.20 -2.76 2.87
C ILE A 162 1.23 -3.30 2.76
N GLY A 163 2.23 -2.44 2.97
CA GLY A 163 3.64 -2.83 2.93
C GLY A 163 3.98 -3.91 3.96
N ARG A 164 3.46 -3.78 5.18
CA ARG A 164 3.64 -4.78 6.24
C ARG A 164 3.12 -6.17 5.83
N TRP A 165 1.91 -6.25 5.29
CA TRP A 165 1.34 -7.52 4.86
C TRP A 165 2.08 -8.13 3.66
N ARG A 166 2.51 -7.31 2.70
CA ARG A 166 3.31 -7.76 1.57
C ARG A 166 4.63 -8.39 2.03
N LEU A 167 5.32 -7.74 2.95
CA LEU A 167 6.59 -8.24 3.51
C LEU A 167 6.37 -9.49 4.39
N ALA A 168 5.28 -9.56 5.16
CA ALA A 168 4.93 -10.74 5.95
C ALA A 168 4.70 -11.99 5.08
N ASP A 169 4.26 -11.82 3.85
CA ASP A 169 4.11 -12.95 2.91
C ASP A 169 5.47 -13.40 2.32
N ALA A 170 6.48 -12.54 2.27
CA ALA A 170 7.77 -12.76 1.61
C ALA A 170 8.91 -13.14 2.57
N ILE A 171 8.82 -12.72 3.84
CA ILE A 171 9.89 -12.86 4.83
C ILE A 171 9.44 -13.79 5.96
N SER A 172 10.34 -14.64 6.42
CA SER A 172 10.13 -15.57 7.53
C SER A 172 11.03 -15.29 8.72
#